data_ab95c951fe17e1dcb1cfeeac60e2e5cf
#
_entry.id   ab95c951fe17e1dcb1cfeeac60e2e5cf
#
_cell.length_a   1.000
_cell.length_b   1.000
_cell.length_c   1.000
_cell.angle_alpha   90.00
_cell.angle_beta   90.00
_cell.angle_gamma   90.00
#
_symmetry.space_group_name_H-M   'P 1'
#
loop_
_entity.id
_entity.type
_entity.pdbx_description
1 polymer ?
#
loop_
_entity_poly.entity_id
_entity_poly.type
_entity_poly.pdbx_seq_one_letter_code
_entity_poly.pdbx_strand_id
1 'polypeptide(L)'
;MHTHTLFSDGELLPFELIRRAEAIGYSAIAITDHMDSSNIDLIIPRVVKAVQKIKPFVSIEVFAGAEITHAPPQLIPELVKEARHLGAKIVVVHGETIVEPVVKGTNKAAIEAGADILSHPGLISIEDLLLAKEKNVLLEITARKGHSLANGYVAKEAIRFGAPLCINTDSHGPSDLITREAAKQILLAAGIEENRIESIFENSKSLIDKVLRRN
;
A
#
# COMPACT_ATOMS: atom_id res chain seq x y z
N MET A 1 -1.69 -1.37 5.21
CA MET A 1 -1.34 -2.33 4.14
C MET A 1 -0.07 -1.92 3.38
N HIS A 2 0.61 -0.86 3.82
CA HIS A 2 1.83 -0.32 3.22
C HIS A 2 2.79 0.05 4.35
N THR A 3 3.82 -0.76 4.57
CA THR A 3 4.82 -0.61 5.64
C THR A 3 6.16 -1.24 5.25
N HIS A 4 7.24 -0.68 5.77
CA HIS A 4 8.63 -1.05 5.46
C HIS A 4 9.37 -1.55 6.69
N THR A 5 10.37 -2.39 6.47
CA THR A 5 11.22 -2.99 7.49
C THR A 5 12.70 -2.79 7.16
N LEU A 6 13.59 -3.32 8.00
CA LEU A 6 15.03 -3.37 7.73
C LEU A 6 15.41 -4.15 6.45
N PHE A 7 14.47 -4.80 5.78
CA PHE A 7 14.74 -5.43 4.48
C PHE A 7 14.82 -4.43 3.33
N SER A 8 14.27 -3.21 3.50
CA SER A 8 14.51 -2.07 2.62
C SER A 8 15.11 -0.91 3.40
N ASP A 9 14.33 0.08 3.75
CA ASP A 9 14.77 1.32 4.38
C ASP A 9 13.98 1.66 5.66
N GLY A 10 13.20 0.73 6.17
CA GLY A 10 12.54 0.86 7.46
C GLY A 10 13.50 0.60 8.63
N GLU A 11 13.14 1.08 9.82
CA GLU A 11 13.94 0.97 11.05
C GLU A 11 13.69 -0.32 11.82
N LEU A 12 12.55 -1.00 11.60
CA LEU A 12 12.07 -2.09 12.43
C LEU A 12 12.31 -3.46 11.80
N LEU A 13 12.65 -4.45 12.64
CA LEU A 13 12.53 -5.85 12.23
C LEU A 13 11.06 -6.23 12.00
N PRO A 14 10.75 -7.19 11.11
CA PRO A 14 9.37 -7.62 10.85
C PRO A 14 8.56 -7.93 12.10
N PHE A 15 9.10 -8.65 13.07
CA PHE A 15 8.38 -9.02 14.29
C PHE A 15 8.11 -7.82 15.20
N GLU A 16 9.04 -6.88 15.27
CA GLU A 16 8.84 -5.65 16.02
C GLU A 16 7.76 -4.78 15.40
N LEU A 17 7.78 -4.60 14.08
CA LEU A 17 6.76 -3.87 13.34
C LEU A 17 5.36 -4.46 13.58
N ILE A 18 5.22 -5.78 13.45
CA ILE A 18 3.96 -6.50 13.69
C ILE A 18 3.48 -6.30 15.14
N ARG A 19 4.38 -6.46 16.13
CA ARG A 19 4.03 -6.29 17.54
C ARG A 19 3.58 -4.86 17.86
N ARG A 20 4.23 -3.85 17.28
CA ARG A 20 3.82 -2.44 17.45
C ARG A 20 2.46 -2.16 16.82
N ALA A 21 2.20 -2.66 15.62
CA ALA A 21 0.91 -2.54 14.96
C ALA A 21 -0.21 -3.19 15.78
N GLU A 22 0.02 -4.40 16.29
CA GLU A 22 -0.92 -5.08 17.19
C GLU A 22 -1.19 -4.26 18.47
N ALA A 23 -0.14 -3.69 19.08
CA ALA A 23 -0.24 -2.94 20.34
C ALA A 23 -1.06 -1.65 20.20
N ILE A 24 -1.10 -1.04 19.02
CA ILE A 24 -1.92 0.16 18.76
C ILE A 24 -3.29 -0.16 18.13
N GLY A 25 -3.64 -1.45 18.05
CA GLY A 25 -4.99 -1.90 17.69
C GLY A 25 -5.23 -2.13 16.20
N TYR A 26 -4.21 -2.41 15.39
CA TYR A 26 -4.42 -2.84 14.02
C TYR A 26 -5.10 -4.20 13.98
N SER A 27 -6.01 -4.40 13.04
CA SER A 27 -6.60 -5.70 12.76
C SER A 27 -5.83 -6.50 11.72
N ALA A 28 -5.05 -5.81 10.90
CA ALA A 28 -4.22 -6.41 9.87
C ALA A 28 -3.04 -5.50 9.48
N ILE A 29 -1.94 -6.12 9.03
CA ILE A 29 -0.77 -5.43 8.48
C ILE A 29 -0.19 -6.22 7.31
N ALA A 30 0.33 -5.52 6.29
CA ALA A 30 1.17 -6.10 5.26
C ALA A 30 2.57 -5.49 5.33
N ILE A 31 3.60 -6.32 5.22
CA ILE A 31 4.99 -5.91 5.08
C ILE A 31 5.28 -5.81 3.59
N THR A 32 5.54 -4.60 3.12
CA THR A 32 5.65 -4.27 1.68
C THR A 32 6.94 -3.51 1.41
N ASP A 33 8.06 -4.06 1.83
CA ASP A 33 9.38 -3.46 1.60
C ASP A 33 9.60 -3.07 0.14
N HIS A 34 10.43 -2.06 -0.11
CA HIS A 34 10.79 -1.61 -1.46
C HIS A 34 11.52 -2.70 -2.25
N MET A 35 11.07 -2.93 -3.48
CA MET A 35 11.60 -3.98 -4.33
C MET A 35 11.69 -3.57 -5.80
N ASP A 36 12.73 -4.07 -6.44
CA ASP A 36 12.90 -4.12 -7.88
C ASP A 36 13.52 -5.48 -8.29
N SER A 37 14.00 -5.60 -9.53
CA SER A 37 14.61 -6.84 -10.02
C SER A 37 15.86 -7.28 -9.25
N SER A 38 16.48 -6.40 -8.46
CA SER A 38 17.74 -6.70 -7.77
C SER A 38 17.56 -7.39 -6.42
N ASN A 39 16.35 -7.33 -5.83
CA ASN A 39 16.13 -7.79 -4.46
C ASN A 39 14.81 -8.55 -4.22
N ILE A 40 13.92 -8.60 -5.20
CA ILE A 40 12.58 -9.19 -5.07
C ILE A 40 12.64 -10.67 -4.66
N ASP A 41 13.52 -11.46 -5.27
CA ASP A 41 13.75 -12.90 -4.98
C ASP A 41 14.43 -13.13 -3.63
N LEU A 42 15.08 -12.11 -3.09
CA LEU A 42 15.76 -12.14 -1.81
C LEU A 42 14.81 -11.80 -0.65
N ILE A 43 13.99 -10.75 -0.80
CA ILE A 43 13.18 -10.18 0.28
C ILE A 43 11.87 -10.95 0.47
N ILE A 44 11.08 -11.16 -0.59
CA ILE A 44 9.76 -11.79 -0.46
C ILE A 44 9.81 -13.15 0.26
N PRO A 45 10.69 -14.10 -0.09
CA PRO A 45 10.74 -15.38 0.61
C PRO A 45 11.09 -15.26 2.10
N ARG A 46 11.88 -14.24 2.48
CA ARG A 46 12.19 -13.96 3.89
C ARG A 46 11.01 -13.40 4.65
N VAL A 47 10.29 -12.46 4.05
CA VAL A 47 9.06 -11.90 4.63
C VAL A 47 7.99 -12.98 4.76
N VAL A 48 7.78 -13.83 3.73
CA VAL A 48 6.85 -14.97 3.79
C VAL A 48 7.20 -15.89 4.95
N LYS A 49 8.48 -16.28 5.08
CA LYS A 49 8.94 -17.12 6.21
C LYS A 49 8.71 -16.46 7.57
N ALA A 50 8.97 -15.16 7.68
CA ALA A 50 8.74 -14.41 8.92
C ALA A 50 7.24 -14.38 9.28
N VAL A 51 6.38 -14.06 8.32
CA VAL A 51 4.92 -14.04 8.48
C VAL A 51 4.39 -15.41 8.92
N GLN A 52 4.80 -16.48 8.24
CA GLN A 52 4.38 -17.85 8.60
C GLN A 52 4.78 -18.21 10.04
N LYS A 53 5.97 -17.78 10.47
CA LYS A 53 6.46 -18.08 11.83
C LYS A 53 5.76 -17.30 12.92
N ILE A 54 5.41 -16.02 12.68
CA ILE A 54 4.80 -15.16 13.69
C ILE A 54 3.27 -15.37 13.80
N LYS A 55 2.62 -15.75 12.71
CA LYS A 55 1.15 -15.83 12.61
C LYS A 55 0.48 -16.58 13.78
N PRO A 56 0.99 -17.71 14.31
CA PRO A 56 0.37 -18.38 15.45
C PRO A 56 0.42 -17.63 16.79
N PHE A 57 1.21 -16.56 16.88
CA PHE A 57 1.52 -15.86 18.12
C PHE A 57 0.99 -14.42 18.18
N VAL A 58 0.22 -14.00 17.18
CA VAL A 58 -0.37 -12.67 17.09
C VAL A 58 -1.86 -12.75 16.85
N SER A 59 -2.60 -11.73 17.28
CA SER A 59 -4.07 -11.66 17.13
C SER A 59 -4.54 -10.93 15.87
N ILE A 60 -3.60 -10.39 15.08
CA ILE A 60 -3.88 -9.64 13.86
C ILE A 60 -3.53 -10.46 12.61
N GLU A 61 -4.18 -10.16 11.50
CA GLU A 61 -3.80 -10.74 10.21
C GLU A 61 -2.50 -10.10 9.71
N VAL A 62 -1.55 -10.95 9.30
CA VAL A 62 -0.24 -10.51 8.79
C VAL A 62 -0.02 -11.06 7.40
N PHE A 63 0.35 -10.18 6.48
CA PHE A 63 0.60 -10.55 5.08
C PHE A 63 2.02 -10.22 4.65
N ALA A 64 2.63 -11.14 3.90
CA ALA A 64 3.78 -10.82 3.08
C ALA A 64 3.30 -10.04 1.85
N GLY A 65 3.95 -8.94 1.55
CA GLY A 65 3.68 -8.11 0.39
C GLY A 65 4.97 -7.63 -0.25
N ALA A 66 4.82 -6.75 -1.20
CA ALA A 66 5.90 -6.06 -1.90
C ALA A 66 5.45 -4.66 -2.29
N GLU A 67 6.33 -3.68 -2.24
CA GLU A 67 6.16 -2.44 -2.99
C GLU A 67 7.17 -2.38 -4.13
N ILE A 68 6.69 -2.42 -5.37
CA ILE A 68 7.52 -2.25 -6.56
C ILE A 68 7.86 -0.77 -6.69
N THR A 69 9.15 -0.43 -6.54
CA THR A 69 9.60 0.95 -6.37
C THR A 69 10.56 1.36 -7.47
N HIS A 70 10.31 2.55 -8.07
CA HIS A 70 11.15 3.17 -9.11
C HIS A 70 11.48 2.28 -10.32
N ALA A 71 10.74 1.18 -10.52
CA ALA A 71 10.92 0.33 -11.69
C ALA A 71 10.46 1.04 -12.98
N PRO A 72 11.15 0.85 -14.11
CA PRO A 72 10.64 1.31 -15.40
C PRO A 72 9.23 0.77 -15.66
N PRO A 73 8.27 1.58 -16.17
CA PRO A 73 6.89 1.15 -16.39
C PRO A 73 6.76 -0.16 -17.16
N GLN A 74 7.67 -0.43 -18.09
CA GLN A 74 7.68 -1.66 -18.91
C GLN A 74 7.98 -2.93 -18.10
N LEU A 75 8.69 -2.82 -16.97
CA LEU A 75 9.03 -3.95 -16.10
C LEU A 75 7.99 -4.21 -15.02
N ILE A 76 7.12 -3.24 -14.70
CA ILE A 76 6.14 -3.36 -13.62
C ILE A 76 5.24 -4.61 -13.76
N PRO A 77 4.69 -4.95 -14.96
CA PRO A 77 3.86 -6.14 -15.10
C PRO A 77 4.58 -7.45 -14.77
N GLU A 78 5.85 -7.56 -15.15
CA GLU A 78 6.69 -8.72 -14.83
C GLU A 78 6.95 -8.80 -13.33
N LEU A 79 7.36 -7.70 -12.69
CA LEU A 79 7.65 -7.62 -11.27
C LEU A 79 6.42 -7.90 -10.40
N VAL A 80 5.24 -7.40 -10.77
CA VAL A 80 3.97 -7.71 -10.07
C VAL A 80 3.67 -9.21 -10.15
N LYS A 81 3.87 -9.83 -11.31
CA LYS A 81 3.68 -11.27 -11.49
C LYS A 81 4.69 -12.08 -10.68
N GLU A 82 5.96 -11.68 -10.69
CA GLU A 82 7.04 -12.31 -9.93
C GLU A 82 6.80 -12.20 -8.43
N ALA A 83 6.44 -11.00 -7.93
CA ALA A 83 6.10 -10.81 -6.52
C ALA A 83 5.03 -11.80 -6.04
N ARG A 84 3.97 -11.98 -6.83
CA ARG A 84 2.91 -12.94 -6.50
C ARG A 84 3.39 -14.39 -6.56
N HIS A 85 4.23 -14.73 -7.54
CA HIS A 85 4.81 -16.07 -7.67
C HIS A 85 5.69 -16.43 -6.46
N LEU A 86 6.45 -15.45 -5.96
CA LEU A 86 7.30 -15.60 -4.78
C LEU A 86 6.51 -15.61 -3.45
N GLY A 87 5.20 -15.34 -3.48
CA GLY A 87 4.31 -15.47 -2.33
C GLY A 87 3.79 -14.16 -1.74
N ALA A 88 4.05 -13.01 -2.38
CA ALA A 88 3.45 -11.75 -1.98
C ALA A 88 1.92 -11.82 -2.13
N LYS A 89 1.20 -11.58 -1.04
CA LYS A 89 -0.27 -11.58 -0.98
C LYS A 89 -0.85 -10.21 -1.34
N ILE A 90 -0.12 -9.15 -1.06
CA ILE A 90 -0.46 -7.76 -1.38
C ILE A 90 0.70 -7.18 -2.19
N VAL A 91 0.39 -6.59 -3.33
CA VAL A 91 1.37 -5.90 -4.16
C VAL A 91 0.96 -4.43 -4.27
N VAL A 92 1.83 -3.59 -3.76
CA VAL A 92 1.81 -2.13 -3.89
C VAL A 92 2.75 -1.74 -5.02
N VAL A 93 2.44 -0.69 -5.74
CA VAL A 93 3.39 -0.05 -6.67
C VAL A 93 3.52 1.41 -6.28
N HIS A 94 4.77 1.85 -6.15
CA HIS A 94 5.14 3.23 -5.85
C HIS A 94 4.68 4.15 -6.98
N GLY A 95 3.72 5.04 -6.69
CA GLY A 95 3.10 5.92 -7.66
C GLY A 95 3.93 7.14 -8.02
N GLU A 96 3.41 7.93 -8.96
CA GLU A 96 4.05 9.15 -9.47
C GLU A 96 3.91 10.32 -8.47
N THR A 97 4.41 10.11 -7.25
CA THR A 97 4.44 11.16 -6.22
C THR A 97 5.11 12.43 -6.73
N ILE A 98 4.72 13.59 -6.18
CA ILE A 98 5.27 14.90 -6.59
C ILE A 98 6.62 15.22 -5.92
N VAL A 99 7.09 14.39 -5.00
CA VAL A 99 8.29 14.65 -4.19
C VAL A 99 9.48 13.76 -4.57
N GLU A 100 9.30 12.83 -5.51
CA GLU A 100 10.34 11.93 -5.99
C GLU A 100 10.32 11.79 -7.52
N PRO A 101 11.46 11.45 -8.14
CA PRO A 101 11.60 11.41 -9.60
C PRO A 101 11.07 10.10 -10.20
N VAL A 102 9.81 9.76 -9.95
CA VAL A 102 9.16 8.58 -10.53
C VAL A 102 8.89 8.78 -12.02
N VAL A 103 9.16 7.75 -12.82
CA VAL A 103 8.99 7.80 -14.28
C VAL A 103 7.50 7.92 -14.63
N LYS A 104 7.16 8.87 -15.51
CA LYS A 104 5.80 9.04 -16.00
C LYS A 104 5.32 7.78 -16.73
N GLY A 105 4.08 7.38 -16.47
CA GLY A 105 3.46 6.14 -16.95
C GLY A 105 3.51 5.00 -15.94
N THR A 106 4.17 5.20 -14.78
CA THR A 106 4.20 4.24 -13.67
C THR A 106 2.81 3.97 -13.13
N ASN A 107 1.99 5.02 -12.89
CA ASN A 107 0.62 4.87 -12.42
C ASN A 107 -0.19 3.95 -13.34
N LYS A 108 -0.17 4.23 -14.64
CA LYS A 108 -0.87 3.42 -15.64
C LYS A 108 -0.39 1.97 -15.63
N ALA A 109 0.93 1.76 -15.69
CA ALA A 109 1.52 0.42 -15.71
C ALA A 109 1.17 -0.39 -14.45
N ALA A 110 1.17 0.24 -13.27
CA ALA A 110 0.77 -0.37 -12.01
C ALA A 110 -0.68 -0.87 -12.03
N ILE A 111 -1.59 -0.03 -12.52
CA ILE A 111 -3.02 -0.36 -12.60
C ILE A 111 -3.26 -1.47 -13.62
N GLU A 112 -2.65 -1.39 -14.82
CA GLU A 112 -2.73 -2.40 -15.88
C GLU A 112 -2.17 -3.75 -15.42
N ALA A 113 -1.08 -3.74 -14.65
CA ALA A 113 -0.47 -4.93 -14.08
C ALA A 113 -1.32 -5.60 -12.98
N GLY A 114 -2.37 -4.94 -12.49
CA GLY A 114 -3.25 -5.45 -11.44
C GLY A 114 -2.60 -5.42 -10.06
N ALA A 115 -1.86 -4.35 -9.72
CA ALA A 115 -1.48 -4.05 -8.36
C ALA A 115 -2.72 -4.00 -7.46
N ASP A 116 -2.58 -4.32 -6.18
CA ASP A 116 -3.69 -4.18 -5.24
C ASP A 116 -3.84 -2.72 -4.78
N ILE A 117 -2.72 -2.02 -4.65
CA ILE A 117 -2.67 -0.61 -4.23
C ILE A 117 -1.67 0.14 -5.13
N LEU A 118 -2.08 1.32 -5.58
CA LEU A 118 -1.19 2.33 -6.14
C LEU A 118 -0.91 3.35 -5.05
N SER A 119 0.31 3.33 -4.48
CA SER A 119 0.68 4.22 -3.39
C SER A 119 0.89 5.65 -3.88
N HIS A 120 0.51 6.64 -3.06
CA HIS A 120 0.72 8.09 -3.27
C HIS A 120 0.84 8.53 -4.75
N PRO A 121 -0.21 8.36 -5.58
CA PRO A 121 -0.15 8.46 -7.04
C PRO A 121 0.06 9.87 -7.59
N GLY A 122 0.34 10.85 -6.73
CA GLY A 122 0.63 12.22 -7.13
C GLY A 122 -0.54 12.91 -7.85
N LEU A 123 -0.25 13.61 -8.94
CA LEU A 123 -1.25 14.27 -9.77
C LEU A 123 -1.79 13.30 -10.83
N ILE A 124 -2.36 12.21 -10.37
CA ILE A 124 -2.90 11.13 -11.21
C ILE A 124 -3.85 11.65 -12.30
N SER A 125 -3.75 11.09 -13.52
CA SER A 125 -4.59 11.49 -14.66
C SER A 125 -6.04 10.97 -14.52
N ILE A 126 -6.97 11.61 -15.23
CA ILE A 126 -8.38 11.16 -15.26
C ILE A 126 -8.49 9.77 -15.88
N GLU A 127 -7.69 9.48 -16.92
CA GLU A 127 -7.63 8.19 -17.58
C GLU A 127 -7.22 7.10 -16.61
N ASP A 128 -6.19 7.35 -15.78
CA ASP A 128 -5.71 6.40 -14.78
C ASP A 128 -6.70 6.23 -13.63
N LEU A 129 -7.42 7.29 -13.24
CA LEU A 129 -8.52 7.21 -12.25
C LEU A 129 -9.64 6.28 -12.73
N LEU A 130 -10.08 6.43 -13.99
CA LEU A 130 -11.11 5.58 -14.57
C LEU A 130 -10.63 4.13 -14.71
N LEU A 131 -9.37 3.94 -15.07
CA LEU A 131 -8.76 2.62 -15.16
C LEU A 131 -8.64 1.95 -13.77
N ALA A 132 -8.24 2.70 -12.73
CA ALA A 132 -8.19 2.20 -11.36
C ALA A 132 -9.57 1.77 -10.85
N LYS A 133 -10.62 2.53 -11.20
CA LYS A 133 -12.01 2.15 -10.92
C LYS A 133 -12.38 0.84 -11.62
N GLU A 134 -12.12 0.73 -12.91
CA GLU A 134 -12.42 -0.48 -13.71
C GLU A 134 -11.71 -1.72 -13.17
N LYS A 135 -10.42 -1.59 -12.87
CA LYS A 135 -9.58 -2.68 -12.36
C LYS A 135 -9.71 -2.92 -10.87
N ASN A 136 -10.44 -2.05 -10.15
CA ASN A 136 -10.57 -2.07 -8.69
C ASN A 136 -9.22 -2.04 -7.97
N VAL A 137 -8.29 -1.19 -8.45
CA VAL A 137 -7.01 -0.88 -7.80
C VAL A 137 -7.23 0.24 -6.81
N LEU A 138 -6.83 0.04 -5.56
CA LEU A 138 -6.99 1.04 -4.51
C LEU A 138 -5.97 2.18 -4.69
N LEU A 139 -6.45 3.41 -4.69
CA LEU A 139 -5.60 4.60 -4.70
C LEU A 139 -5.33 5.05 -3.26
N GLU A 140 -4.08 5.21 -2.93
CA GLU A 140 -3.68 5.50 -1.56
C GLU A 140 -3.80 6.99 -1.21
N ILE A 141 -4.48 7.26 -0.11
CA ILE A 141 -4.25 8.45 0.72
C ILE A 141 -3.19 8.05 1.76
N THR A 142 -2.07 8.72 1.76
CA THR A 142 -0.93 8.35 2.60
C THR A 142 -0.77 9.23 3.83
N ALA A 143 -0.34 8.63 4.94
CA ALA A 143 0.10 9.38 6.12
C ALA A 143 1.58 9.83 6.02
N ARG A 144 2.32 9.36 5.00
CA ARG A 144 3.74 9.62 4.83
C ARG A 144 4.01 11.09 4.59
N LYS A 145 4.90 11.65 5.40
CA LYS A 145 5.35 13.04 5.28
C LYS A 145 5.98 13.28 3.90
N GLY A 146 5.56 14.34 3.23
CA GLY A 146 5.99 14.65 1.86
C GLY A 146 5.02 14.08 0.82
N HIS A 147 4.82 12.79 0.76
CA HIS A 147 3.88 12.15 -0.18
C HIS A 147 2.43 12.60 0.04
N SER A 148 2.05 12.90 1.28
CA SER A 148 0.73 13.42 1.65
C SER A 148 0.36 14.77 1.03
N LEU A 149 1.31 15.50 0.44
CA LEU A 149 1.05 16.80 -0.22
C LEU A 149 0.03 16.70 -1.37
N ALA A 150 -0.07 15.54 -2.02
CA ALA A 150 -1.03 15.30 -3.10
C ALA A 150 -2.37 14.71 -2.61
N ASN A 151 -2.52 14.37 -1.32
CA ASN A 151 -3.72 13.69 -0.80
C ASN A 151 -5.02 14.40 -1.17
N GLY A 152 -5.08 15.73 -1.05
CA GLY A 152 -6.29 16.50 -1.36
C GLY A 152 -6.69 16.42 -2.84
N TYR A 153 -5.71 16.42 -3.75
CA TYR A 153 -5.95 16.23 -5.18
C TYR A 153 -6.47 14.81 -5.47
N VAL A 154 -5.75 13.80 -4.95
CA VAL A 154 -6.13 12.38 -5.13
C VAL A 154 -7.53 12.13 -4.59
N ALA A 155 -7.83 12.59 -3.36
CA ALA A 155 -9.14 12.42 -2.74
C ALA A 155 -10.26 13.04 -3.57
N LYS A 156 -10.09 14.31 -3.97
CA LYS A 156 -11.07 15.05 -4.76
C LYS A 156 -11.38 14.37 -6.09
N GLU A 157 -10.36 14.03 -6.86
CA GLU A 157 -10.56 13.46 -8.18
C GLU A 157 -11.01 11.99 -8.11
N ALA A 158 -10.49 11.19 -7.18
CA ALA A 158 -10.97 9.82 -6.97
C ALA A 158 -12.46 9.78 -6.61
N ILE A 159 -12.92 10.65 -5.69
CA ILE A 159 -14.35 10.75 -5.33
C ILE A 159 -15.18 11.17 -6.53
N ARG A 160 -14.73 12.17 -7.29
CA ARG A 160 -15.44 12.69 -8.47
C ARG A 160 -15.66 11.62 -9.53
N PHE A 161 -14.67 10.76 -9.79
CA PHE A 161 -14.73 9.71 -10.81
C PHE A 161 -15.13 8.34 -10.26
N GLY A 162 -15.24 8.20 -8.93
CA GLY A 162 -15.65 6.97 -8.25
C GLY A 162 -14.56 5.91 -8.23
N ALA A 163 -13.28 6.30 -8.24
CA ALA A 163 -12.15 5.40 -8.04
C ALA A 163 -12.03 5.03 -6.55
N PRO A 164 -11.70 3.76 -6.21
CA PRO A 164 -11.64 3.31 -4.83
C PRO A 164 -10.41 3.86 -4.10
N LEU A 165 -10.59 4.37 -2.89
CA LEU A 165 -9.55 4.90 -2.03
C LEU A 165 -9.22 3.93 -0.89
N CYS A 166 -7.97 3.95 -0.42
CA CYS A 166 -7.57 3.40 0.87
C CYS A 166 -6.72 4.44 1.62
N ILE A 167 -6.45 4.19 2.91
CA ILE A 167 -5.49 4.96 3.69
C ILE A 167 -4.42 4.03 4.25
N ASN A 168 -3.15 4.40 4.11
CA ASN A 168 -2.03 3.67 4.66
C ASN A 168 -1.02 4.61 5.32
N THR A 169 -0.08 4.00 6.03
CA THR A 169 0.94 4.72 6.79
C THR A 169 2.20 4.98 5.99
N ASP A 170 2.55 4.04 5.10
CA ASP A 170 3.87 4.06 4.47
C ASP A 170 4.96 4.21 5.56
N SER A 171 4.81 3.36 6.59
CA SER A 171 5.60 3.43 7.82
C SER A 171 7.00 2.91 7.58
N HIS A 172 8.01 3.71 7.97
CA HIS A 172 9.43 3.34 7.96
C HIS A 172 10.00 3.27 9.38
N GLY A 173 9.31 3.88 10.35
CA GLY A 173 9.72 3.87 11.74
C GLY A 173 8.55 3.74 12.72
N PRO A 174 8.85 3.59 14.02
CA PRO A 174 7.83 3.43 15.06
C PRO A 174 6.83 4.57 15.12
N SER A 175 7.28 5.79 14.84
CA SER A 175 6.47 7.01 14.89
C SER A 175 5.51 7.16 13.71
N ASP A 176 5.69 6.38 12.65
CA ASP A 176 4.86 6.47 11.45
C ASP A 176 3.59 5.62 11.55
N LEU A 177 3.55 4.70 12.52
CA LEU A 177 2.34 3.93 12.81
C LEU A 177 1.30 4.83 13.46
N ILE A 178 0.12 4.93 12.86
CA ILE A 178 -0.96 5.82 13.29
C ILE A 178 -2.17 5.05 13.82
N THR A 179 -2.90 5.64 14.77
CA THR A 179 -4.19 5.10 15.22
C THR A 179 -5.29 5.31 14.17
N ARG A 180 -6.44 4.61 14.35
CA ARG A 180 -7.62 4.82 13.50
C ARG A 180 -8.10 6.28 13.55
N GLU A 181 -8.05 6.93 14.72
CA GLU A 181 -8.43 8.32 14.90
C GLU A 181 -7.51 9.26 14.12
N ALA A 182 -6.19 9.03 14.15
CA ALA A 182 -5.25 9.81 13.36
C ALA A 182 -5.47 9.59 11.85
N ALA A 183 -5.74 8.35 11.41
CA ALA A 183 -6.09 8.06 10.02
C ALA A 183 -7.36 8.83 9.59
N LYS A 184 -8.40 8.88 10.45
CA LYS A 184 -9.61 9.68 10.23
C LYS A 184 -9.28 11.17 10.07
N GLN A 185 -8.40 11.72 10.92
CA GLN A 185 -7.97 13.12 10.81
C GLN A 185 -7.26 13.42 9.47
N ILE A 186 -6.42 12.49 8.99
CA ILE A 186 -5.72 12.64 7.71
C ILE A 186 -6.73 12.64 6.55
N LEU A 187 -7.74 11.76 6.58
CA LEU A 187 -8.79 11.71 5.57
C LEU A 187 -9.62 13.00 5.54
N LEU A 188 -10.00 13.52 6.72
CA LEU A 188 -10.69 14.81 6.84
C LEU A 188 -9.83 15.96 6.32
N ALA A 189 -8.53 15.98 6.67
CA ALA A 189 -7.59 17.00 6.19
C ALA A 189 -7.35 16.93 4.66
N ALA A 190 -7.52 15.75 4.05
CA ALA A 190 -7.52 15.57 2.60
C ALA A 190 -8.83 16.06 1.93
N GLY A 191 -9.80 16.55 2.70
CA GLY A 191 -11.08 17.08 2.19
C GLY A 191 -12.15 16.00 1.97
N ILE A 192 -11.98 14.81 2.54
CA ILE A 192 -12.96 13.74 2.46
C ILE A 192 -14.06 13.97 3.51
N GLU A 193 -15.32 13.95 3.08
CA GLU A 193 -16.47 14.10 3.96
C GLU A 193 -16.58 12.93 4.96
N GLU A 194 -16.99 13.25 6.20
CA GLU A 194 -17.05 12.26 7.29
C GLU A 194 -17.89 11.03 6.96
N ASN A 195 -18.99 11.18 6.23
CA ASN A 195 -19.87 10.10 5.80
C ASN A 195 -19.22 9.12 4.80
N ARG A 196 -18.07 9.48 4.20
CA ARG A 196 -17.32 8.64 3.26
C ARG A 196 -16.15 7.89 3.90
N ILE A 197 -15.75 8.30 5.11
CA ILE A 197 -14.55 7.75 5.76
C ILE A 197 -14.67 6.25 5.99
N GLU A 198 -15.83 5.79 6.47
CA GLU A 198 -16.02 4.37 6.75
C GLU A 198 -15.91 3.51 5.48
N SER A 199 -16.38 4.00 4.33
CA SER A 199 -16.24 3.29 3.07
C SER A 199 -14.78 3.11 2.63
N ILE A 200 -13.88 4.02 3.00
CA ILE A 200 -12.45 3.91 2.71
C ILE A 200 -11.80 2.82 3.58
N PHE A 201 -12.19 2.72 4.85
CA PHE A 201 -11.75 1.61 5.69
C PHE A 201 -12.31 0.27 5.21
N GLU A 202 -13.58 0.23 4.77
CA GLU A 202 -14.18 -0.99 4.20
C GLU A 202 -13.51 -1.43 2.89
N ASN A 203 -12.97 -0.52 2.08
CA ASN A 203 -12.16 -0.88 0.91
C ASN A 203 -10.90 -1.67 1.33
N SER A 204 -10.19 -1.22 2.36
CA SER A 204 -9.03 -1.94 2.90
C SER A 204 -9.42 -3.31 3.46
N LYS A 205 -10.54 -3.41 4.17
CA LYS A 205 -11.08 -4.67 4.67
C LYS A 205 -11.47 -5.61 3.53
N SER A 206 -12.12 -5.10 2.49
CA SER A 206 -12.48 -5.87 1.31
C SER A 206 -11.24 -6.44 0.59
N LEU A 207 -10.14 -5.70 0.56
CA LEU A 207 -8.86 -6.21 0.06
C LEU A 207 -8.35 -7.37 0.92
N ILE A 208 -8.38 -7.23 2.25
CA ILE A 208 -7.99 -8.30 3.19
C ILE A 208 -8.83 -9.55 2.95
N ASP A 209 -10.16 -9.41 2.91
CA ASP A 209 -11.08 -10.53 2.68
C ASP A 209 -10.82 -11.23 1.32
N LYS A 210 -10.51 -10.46 0.27
CA LYS A 210 -10.14 -11.00 -1.04
C LYS A 210 -8.83 -11.81 -0.96
N VAL A 211 -7.85 -11.32 -0.22
CA VAL A 211 -6.54 -12.00 -0.05
C VAL A 211 -6.70 -13.29 0.76
N LEU A 212 -7.51 -13.28 1.82
CA LEU A 212 -7.77 -14.47 2.64
C LEU A 212 -8.48 -15.59 1.85
N ARG A 213 -9.32 -15.25 0.87
CA ARG A 213 -10.02 -16.22 0.01
C ARG A 213 -9.14 -16.81 -1.10
N ARG A 214 -7.97 -16.22 -1.40
CA ARG A 214 -7.01 -16.71 -2.40
C ARG A 214 -6.08 -17.79 -1.86
N ASN A 215 -6.21 -18.19 -0.59
CA ASN A 215 -5.40 -19.21 0.08
C ASN A 215 -5.99 -20.62 -0.04
#